data_d60c1203ab745bc10cb9054cc0e856d0
#
_entry.id   d60c1203ab745bc10cb9054cc0e856d0
#
_cell.length_a   1.000
_cell.length_b   1.000
_cell.length_c   1.000
_cell.angle_alpha   90.00
_cell.angle_beta   90.00
_cell.angle_gamma   90.00
#
_symmetry.space_group_name_H-M   'P 1'
#
loop_
_entity.id
_entity.type
_entity.pdbx_description
1 polymer ?
#
loop_
_entity_poly.entity_id
_entity_poly.type
_entity_poly.pdbx_seq_one_letter_code
_entity_poly.pdbx_strand_id
1 'polypeptide(L)'
;MKVYEFGDKNKPGIMLFPGTCCYWKSNFGHVLENLQEHFYTMVVSYSGFDETENTTFISELDEVEKVEAYIKNKFDGKIFAAYGCSLGGSLVSLLVGRQNIHIDHAIIGSSDMDQAPKWLAKIETAIMIPLFYPFITGKNDCFLSRKMDKRLQQGGESAEY
;
A
#
# COMPACT_ATOMS: atom_id res chain seq x y z
N MET A 1 -1.32 1.05 -12.43
CA MET A 1 -0.39 0.42 -11.46
C MET A 1 1.00 0.35 -12.06
N LYS A 2 2.02 0.63 -11.29
CA LYS A 2 3.43 0.57 -11.68
C LYS A 2 4.19 -0.29 -10.69
N VAL A 3 5.25 -0.97 -11.13
CA VAL A 3 6.14 -1.74 -10.26
C VAL A 3 7.54 -1.20 -10.40
N TYR A 4 8.12 -0.80 -9.27
CA TYR A 4 9.51 -0.36 -9.18
C TYR A 4 10.38 -1.53 -8.75
N GLU A 5 11.49 -1.77 -9.45
CA GLU A 5 12.34 -2.95 -9.29
C GLU A 5 13.74 -2.52 -8.82
N PHE A 6 14.27 -3.24 -7.83
CA PHE A 6 15.56 -2.94 -7.20
C PHE A 6 16.36 -4.23 -6.96
N GLY A 7 17.68 -4.15 -7.07
CA GLY A 7 18.58 -5.25 -6.76
C GLY A 7 18.80 -6.23 -7.92
N ASP A 8 19.38 -7.38 -7.60
CA ASP A 8 19.78 -8.39 -8.58
C ASP A 8 18.62 -9.35 -8.88
N LYS A 9 18.30 -9.49 -10.17
CA LYS A 9 17.21 -10.38 -10.65
C LYS A 9 17.44 -11.86 -10.41
N ASN A 10 18.67 -12.27 -10.11
CA ASN A 10 19.00 -13.66 -9.78
C ASN A 10 18.66 -14.03 -8.32
N LYS A 11 18.34 -13.04 -7.47
CA LYS A 11 17.92 -13.25 -6.09
C LYS A 11 16.44 -13.58 -5.98
N PRO A 12 16.00 -14.20 -4.87
CA PRO A 12 14.57 -14.45 -4.60
C PRO A 12 13.76 -13.16 -4.68
N GLY A 13 12.65 -13.20 -5.43
CA GLY A 13 11.80 -12.02 -5.65
C GLY A 13 10.87 -11.74 -4.47
N ILE A 14 10.96 -10.55 -3.86
CA ILE A 14 10.00 -10.06 -2.86
C ILE A 14 9.19 -8.89 -3.42
N MET A 15 7.87 -8.93 -3.28
CA MET A 15 6.98 -7.85 -3.69
C MET A 15 6.39 -7.14 -2.48
N LEU A 16 6.49 -5.81 -2.45
CA LEU A 16 6.07 -4.95 -1.36
C LEU A 16 4.84 -4.14 -1.76
N PHE A 17 3.81 -4.17 -0.91
CA PHE A 17 2.52 -3.53 -1.11
C PHE A 17 2.31 -2.43 -0.06
N PRO A 18 2.31 -1.14 -0.45
CA PRO A 18 2.17 -0.03 0.48
C PRO A 18 0.77 0.07 1.11
N GLY A 19 0.68 0.87 2.17
CA GLY A 19 -0.59 1.24 2.79
C GLY A 19 -1.40 2.26 1.99
N THR A 20 -2.58 2.59 2.49
CA THR A 20 -3.50 3.57 1.90
C THR A 20 -2.85 4.95 1.83
N CYS A 21 -3.01 5.63 0.70
CA CYS A 21 -2.49 6.98 0.44
C CYS A 21 -0.96 7.10 0.63
N CYS A 22 -0.24 5.99 0.58
CA CYS A 22 1.21 6.00 0.70
C CYS A 22 1.86 5.91 -0.69
N TYR A 23 2.67 6.92 -1.01
CA TYR A 23 3.61 6.77 -2.11
C TYR A 23 4.67 5.72 -1.72
N TRP A 24 4.98 4.81 -2.60
CA TRP A 24 5.85 3.66 -2.31
C TRP A 24 7.19 4.06 -1.67
N LYS A 25 7.78 5.17 -2.11
CA LYS A 25 9.08 5.64 -1.63
C LYS A 25 9.03 6.09 -0.18
N SER A 26 7.98 6.78 0.25
CA SER A 26 7.81 7.17 1.64
C SER A 26 7.50 5.98 2.55
N ASN A 27 6.85 4.95 2.01
CA ASN A 27 6.52 3.75 2.80
C ASN A 27 7.73 2.80 2.94
N PHE A 28 8.46 2.52 1.86
CA PHE A 28 9.51 1.49 1.84
C PHE A 28 10.91 2.01 1.49
N GLY A 29 11.07 3.27 1.10
CA GLY A 29 12.34 3.81 0.64
C GLY A 29 13.50 3.59 1.62
N HIS A 30 13.22 3.66 2.92
CA HIS A 30 14.22 3.50 3.98
C HIS A 30 14.72 2.06 4.18
N VAL A 31 14.01 1.03 3.67
CA VAL A 31 14.40 -0.38 3.82
C VAL A 31 14.97 -0.98 2.54
N LEU A 32 14.86 -0.28 1.40
CA LEU A 32 15.24 -0.84 0.09
C LEU A 32 16.71 -1.23 0.01
N GLU A 33 17.63 -0.43 0.55
CA GLU A 33 19.06 -0.73 0.54
C GLU A 33 19.35 -2.08 1.18
N ASN A 34 18.79 -2.33 2.36
CA ASN A 34 18.99 -3.59 3.07
C ASN A 34 18.28 -4.76 2.36
N LEU A 35 17.07 -4.55 1.84
CA LEU A 35 16.33 -5.62 1.17
C LEU A 35 16.99 -6.09 -0.12
N GLN A 36 17.51 -5.16 -0.94
CA GLN A 36 18.15 -5.52 -2.20
C GLN A 36 19.49 -6.25 -2.04
N GLU A 37 20.09 -6.24 -0.83
CA GLU A 37 21.24 -7.08 -0.53
C GLU A 37 20.91 -8.59 -0.54
N HIS A 38 19.65 -8.95 -0.26
CA HIS A 38 19.20 -10.34 -0.12
C HIS A 38 18.14 -10.75 -1.14
N PHE A 39 17.37 -9.79 -1.66
CA PHE A 39 16.21 -10.02 -2.51
C PHE A 39 16.25 -9.18 -3.79
N TYR A 40 15.63 -9.69 -4.84
CA TYR A 40 15.13 -8.85 -5.91
C TYR A 40 13.84 -8.21 -5.45
N THR A 41 13.91 -6.94 -5.13
CA THR A 41 12.82 -6.21 -4.46
C THR A 41 11.95 -5.49 -5.48
N MET A 42 10.66 -5.77 -5.46
CA MET A 42 9.64 -5.14 -6.30
C MET A 42 8.69 -4.36 -5.41
N VAL A 43 8.46 -3.09 -5.70
CA VAL A 43 7.54 -2.25 -4.93
C VAL A 43 6.39 -1.83 -5.82
N VAL A 44 5.17 -2.13 -5.39
CA VAL A 44 3.95 -1.76 -6.11
C VAL A 44 3.63 -0.29 -5.84
N SER A 45 3.30 0.43 -6.89
CA SER A 45 2.66 1.74 -6.82
C SER A 45 1.28 1.63 -7.47
N TYR A 46 0.24 1.74 -6.67
CA TYR A 46 -1.13 1.55 -7.15
C TYR A 46 -1.55 2.63 -8.12
N SER A 47 -2.54 2.32 -8.96
CA SER A 47 -3.21 3.31 -9.79
C SER A 47 -3.75 4.45 -8.91
N GLY A 48 -3.48 5.69 -9.30
CA GLY A 48 -3.89 6.87 -8.53
C GLY A 48 -2.99 7.26 -7.35
N PHE A 49 -2.01 6.42 -6.97
CA PHE A 49 -1.04 6.72 -5.91
C PHE A 49 0.38 6.96 -6.41
N ASP A 50 0.61 6.81 -7.70
CA ASP A 50 1.90 7.09 -8.31
C ASP A 50 1.96 8.56 -8.77
N GLU A 51 2.92 9.32 -8.26
CA GLU A 51 3.08 10.74 -8.58
C GLU A 51 3.50 10.98 -10.04
N THR A 52 3.97 9.93 -10.73
CA THR A 52 4.44 10.02 -12.13
C THR A 52 3.39 9.63 -13.15
N GLU A 53 2.22 9.15 -12.72
CA GLU A 53 1.15 8.66 -13.58
C GLU A 53 -0.19 9.34 -13.27
N ASN A 54 -0.93 9.71 -14.30
CA ASN A 54 -2.31 10.18 -14.15
C ASN A 54 -3.29 9.01 -14.32
N THR A 55 -3.39 8.18 -13.27
CA THR A 55 -4.26 7.01 -13.23
C THR A 55 -5.23 7.10 -12.05
N THR A 56 -6.22 6.21 -11.99
CA THR A 56 -7.21 6.19 -10.93
C THR A 56 -7.29 4.80 -10.31
N PHE A 57 -7.30 4.73 -8.98
CA PHE A 57 -7.59 3.50 -8.24
C PHE A 57 -9.08 3.16 -8.39
N ILE A 58 -9.37 2.01 -8.97
CA ILE A 58 -10.75 1.56 -9.21
C ILE A 58 -11.23 0.69 -8.05
N SER A 59 -10.47 -0.35 -7.73
CA SER A 59 -10.76 -1.27 -6.64
C SER A 59 -9.52 -2.11 -6.29
N GLU A 60 -9.52 -2.71 -5.10
CA GLU A 60 -8.50 -3.68 -4.70
C GLU A 60 -8.42 -4.85 -5.68
N LEU A 61 -9.57 -5.34 -6.16
CA LEU A 61 -9.62 -6.44 -7.12
C LEU A 61 -8.94 -6.09 -8.44
N ASP A 62 -9.18 -4.89 -8.96
CA ASP A 62 -8.55 -4.39 -10.20
C ASP A 62 -7.02 -4.30 -10.05
N GLU A 63 -6.53 -3.83 -8.90
CA GLU A 63 -5.08 -3.79 -8.63
C GLU A 63 -4.49 -5.20 -8.46
N VAL A 64 -5.19 -6.11 -7.78
CA VAL A 64 -4.78 -7.51 -7.64
C VAL A 64 -4.67 -8.21 -9.00
N GLU A 65 -5.62 -8.01 -9.91
CA GLU A 65 -5.58 -8.57 -11.27
C GLU A 65 -4.39 -8.06 -12.08
N LYS A 66 -4.04 -6.78 -11.94
CA LYS A 66 -2.84 -6.20 -12.56
C LYS A 66 -1.56 -6.82 -12.00
N VAL A 67 -1.50 -7.04 -10.68
CA VAL A 67 -0.37 -7.72 -10.03
C VAL A 67 -0.24 -9.16 -10.49
N GLU A 68 -1.35 -9.91 -10.54
CA GLU A 68 -1.37 -11.29 -11.06
C GLU A 68 -0.84 -11.35 -12.50
N ALA A 69 -1.31 -10.44 -13.36
CA ALA A 69 -0.85 -10.35 -14.73
C ALA A 69 0.66 -10.03 -14.83
N TYR A 70 1.15 -9.10 -14.00
CA TYR A 70 2.56 -8.76 -13.94
C TYR A 70 3.43 -9.98 -13.52
N ILE A 71 3.02 -10.69 -12.45
CA ILE A 71 3.75 -11.85 -11.95
C ILE A 71 3.71 -13.01 -12.95
N LYS A 72 2.56 -13.27 -13.61
CA LYS A 72 2.45 -14.28 -14.66
C LYS A 72 3.37 -13.98 -15.84
N ASN A 73 3.40 -12.74 -16.29
CA ASN A 73 4.18 -12.38 -17.47
C ASN A 73 5.69 -12.34 -17.23
N LYS A 74 6.11 -12.01 -16.02
CA LYS A 74 7.52 -11.73 -15.73
C LYS A 74 8.22 -12.81 -14.92
N PHE A 75 7.46 -13.62 -14.17
CA PHE A 75 7.96 -14.62 -13.22
C PHE A 75 7.22 -15.97 -13.33
N ASP A 76 6.63 -16.27 -14.48
CA ASP A 76 5.89 -17.52 -14.72
C ASP A 76 4.83 -17.82 -13.64
N GLY A 77 4.24 -16.78 -13.08
CA GLY A 77 3.20 -16.90 -12.06
C GLY A 77 3.68 -17.22 -10.65
N LYS A 78 4.99 -17.11 -10.38
CA LYS A 78 5.55 -17.44 -9.05
C LYS A 78 6.50 -16.36 -8.54
N ILE A 79 6.36 -16.00 -7.23
CA ILE A 79 7.31 -15.17 -6.48
C ILE A 79 7.65 -15.81 -5.14
N PHE A 80 8.85 -15.50 -4.63
CA PHE A 80 9.31 -16.00 -3.34
C PHE A 80 8.51 -15.43 -2.16
N ALA A 81 8.32 -14.10 -2.12
CA ALA A 81 7.60 -13.48 -1.01
C ALA A 81 6.74 -12.29 -1.44
N ALA A 82 5.67 -12.04 -0.70
CA ALA A 82 4.87 -10.83 -0.73
C ALA A 82 4.69 -10.28 0.68
N TYR A 83 4.94 -8.99 0.86
CA TYR A 83 4.66 -8.26 2.10
C TYR A 83 3.68 -7.14 1.84
N GLY A 84 2.62 -7.06 2.63
CA GLY A 84 1.63 -5.99 2.56
C GLY A 84 1.36 -5.34 3.90
N CYS A 85 1.27 -4.01 3.91
CA CYS A 85 0.95 -3.20 5.09
C CYS A 85 -0.40 -2.52 4.91
N SER A 86 -1.32 -2.64 5.87
CA SER A 86 -2.66 -2.03 5.83
C SER A 86 -3.40 -2.41 4.53
N LEU A 87 -3.77 -1.48 3.65
CA LEU A 87 -4.33 -1.77 2.32
C LEU A 87 -3.50 -2.82 1.55
N GLY A 88 -2.17 -2.71 1.61
CA GLY A 88 -1.28 -3.71 0.99
C GLY A 88 -1.47 -5.11 1.56
N GLY A 89 -1.77 -5.23 2.85
CA GLY A 89 -2.09 -6.50 3.49
C GLY A 89 -3.40 -7.10 2.94
N SER A 90 -4.42 -6.28 2.69
CA SER A 90 -5.66 -6.72 2.05
C SER A 90 -5.41 -7.25 0.63
N LEU A 91 -4.57 -6.57 -0.16
CA LEU A 91 -4.22 -7.03 -1.50
C LEU A 91 -3.44 -8.36 -1.47
N VAL A 92 -2.46 -8.51 -0.56
CA VAL A 92 -1.74 -9.77 -0.38
C VAL A 92 -2.68 -10.90 0.03
N SER A 93 -3.63 -10.63 0.92
CA SER A 93 -4.66 -11.61 1.32
C SER A 93 -5.54 -12.04 0.15
N LEU A 94 -5.95 -11.09 -0.70
CA LEU A 94 -6.70 -11.38 -1.93
C LEU A 94 -5.88 -12.22 -2.91
N LEU A 95 -4.60 -11.90 -3.14
CA LEU A 95 -3.70 -12.68 -3.99
C LEU A 95 -3.60 -14.14 -3.53
N VAL A 96 -3.41 -14.34 -2.22
CA VAL A 96 -3.36 -15.68 -1.61
C VAL A 96 -4.70 -16.41 -1.74
N GLY A 97 -5.81 -15.73 -1.46
CA GLY A 97 -7.15 -16.33 -1.53
C GLY A 97 -7.59 -16.70 -2.94
N ARG A 98 -7.17 -15.95 -3.95
CA ARG A 98 -7.50 -16.20 -5.36
C ARG A 98 -6.70 -17.35 -5.99
N GLN A 99 -5.51 -17.63 -5.47
CA GLN A 99 -4.63 -18.74 -5.93
C GLN A 99 -4.31 -18.72 -7.44
N ASN A 100 -4.36 -17.55 -8.09
CA ASN A 100 -4.04 -17.39 -9.51
C ASN A 100 -2.55 -17.34 -9.79
N ILE A 101 -1.75 -17.11 -8.76
CA ILE A 101 -0.28 -17.10 -8.74
C ILE A 101 0.21 -17.86 -7.52
N HIS A 102 1.47 -18.25 -7.53
CA HIS A 102 2.10 -18.91 -6.39
C HIS A 102 3.00 -17.93 -5.62
N ILE A 103 2.82 -17.86 -4.30
CA ILE A 103 3.62 -17.06 -3.37
C ILE A 103 4.13 -18.01 -2.29
N ASP A 104 5.46 -18.21 -2.20
CA ASP A 104 6.03 -19.12 -1.21
C ASP A 104 5.82 -18.59 0.23
N HIS A 105 5.92 -17.26 0.43
CA HIS A 105 5.77 -16.62 1.74
C HIS A 105 4.91 -15.34 1.64
N ALA A 106 3.73 -15.34 2.26
CA ALA A 106 2.88 -14.15 2.35
C ALA A 106 2.94 -13.57 3.77
N ILE A 107 3.29 -12.29 3.88
CA ILE A 107 3.38 -11.55 5.14
C ILE A 107 2.34 -10.43 5.11
N ILE A 108 1.37 -10.52 6.01
CA ILE A 108 0.23 -9.60 6.08
C ILE A 108 0.38 -8.78 7.36
N GLY A 109 0.65 -7.48 7.21
CA GLY A 109 0.84 -6.54 8.31
C GLY A 109 -0.33 -5.59 8.48
N SER A 110 -0.91 -5.54 9.69
CA SER A 110 -1.92 -4.54 10.10
C SER A 110 -3.08 -4.37 9.10
N SER A 111 -3.55 -5.47 8.53
CA SER A 111 -4.66 -5.49 7.59
C SER A 111 -5.94 -5.89 8.28
N ASP A 112 -7.02 -5.17 7.98
CA ASP A 112 -8.37 -5.54 8.32
C ASP A 112 -9.02 -6.16 7.09
N MET A 113 -9.51 -7.40 7.23
CA MET A 113 -10.22 -8.12 6.17
C MET A 113 -11.75 -7.99 6.28
N ASP A 114 -12.23 -7.25 7.28
CA ASP A 114 -13.66 -7.06 7.49
C ASP A 114 -14.25 -6.17 6.39
N GLN A 115 -15.18 -6.72 5.64
CA GLN A 115 -15.95 -5.98 4.65
C GLN A 115 -17.23 -5.47 5.30
N ALA A 116 -17.28 -4.16 5.52
CA ALA A 116 -18.53 -3.53 5.95
C ALA A 116 -19.64 -3.70 4.89
N PRO A 117 -20.88 -3.97 5.31
CA PRO A 117 -22.02 -3.96 4.39
C PRO A 117 -22.06 -2.65 3.59
N LYS A 118 -22.42 -2.73 2.28
CA LYS A 118 -22.40 -1.54 1.38
C LYS A 118 -23.16 -0.32 1.90
N TRP A 119 -24.22 -0.51 2.67
CA TRP A 119 -24.98 0.59 3.26
C TRP A 119 -24.21 1.27 4.39
N LEU A 120 -23.48 0.49 5.22
CA LEU A 120 -22.64 1.01 6.29
C LEU A 120 -21.44 1.76 5.72
N ALA A 121 -20.76 1.19 4.73
CA ALA A 121 -19.65 1.83 4.01
C ALA A 121 -20.07 3.18 3.40
N LYS A 122 -21.30 3.29 2.87
CA LYS A 122 -21.84 4.57 2.35
C LYS A 122 -22.02 5.61 3.46
N ILE A 123 -22.51 5.22 4.62
CA ILE A 123 -22.69 6.13 5.75
C ILE A 123 -21.33 6.59 6.29
N GLU A 124 -20.41 5.66 6.50
CA GLU A 124 -19.05 5.96 6.93
C GLU A 124 -18.34 6.90 5.95
N THR A 125 -18.42 6.62 4.65
CA THR A 125 -17.85 7.48 3.60
C THR A 125 -18.47 8.88 3.61
N ALA A 126 -19.78 8.98 3.76
CA ALA A 126 -20.48 10.28 3.80
C ALA A 126 -20.09 11.13 5.02
N ILE A 127 -19.70 10.51 6.12
CA ILE A 127 -19.23 11.20 7.34
C ILE A 127 -17.74 11.48 7.26
N MET A 128 -16.95 10.48 6.88
CA MET A 128 -15.50 10.53 6.91
C MET A 128 -14.89 11.43 5.83
N ILE A 129 -15.43 11.41 4.60
CA ILE A 129 -14.90 12.25 3.53
C ILE A 129 -14.97 13.74 3.87
N PRO A 130 -16.10 14.33 4.24
CA PRO A 130 -16.15 15.75 4.62
C PRO A 130 -15.25 16.10 5.80
N LEU A 131 -15.04 15.15 6.71
CA LEU A 131 -14.21 15.35 7.89
C LEU A 131 -12.70 15.34 7.56
N PHE A 132 -12.27 14.45 6.69
CA PHE A 132 -10.86 14.26 6.34
C PHE A 132 -10.43 14.97 5.06
N TYR A 133 -11.34 15.29 4.15
CA TYR A 133 -11.04 15.95 2.89
C TYR A 133 -10.25 17.27 3.03
N PRO A 134 -10.63 18.19 3.94
CA PRO A 134 -9.87 19.42 4.16
C PRO A 134 -8.44 19.16 4.64
N PHE A 135 -8.25 18.09 5.41
CA PHE A 135 -6.94 17.66 5.93
C PHE A 135 -6.04 17.10 4.83
N ILE A 136 -6.58 16.23 3.99
CA ILE A 136 -5.85 15.61 2.87
C ILE A 136 -5.50 16.63 1.78
N THR A 137 -6.37 17.60 1.55
CA THR A 137 -6.17 18.62 0.49
C THR A 137 -5.35 19.84 0.94
N GLY A 138 -4.86 19.86 2.18
CA GLY A 138 -4.08 20.97 2.71
C GLY A 138 -4.88 22.28 2.90
N LYS A 139 -6.20 22.24 2.80
CA LYS A 139 -7.07 23.38 3.12
C LYS A 139 -7.20 23.52 4.64
N ASN A 140 -6.17 24.12 5.25
CA ASN A 140 -5.91 24.16 6.69
C ASN A 140 -6.87 25.04 7.54
N ASP A 141 -8.06 25.35 7.10
CA ASP A 141 -8.98 26.20 7.84
C ASP A 141 -9.94 25.45 8.79
N CYS A 142 -9.77 24.16 8.96
CA CYS A 142 -10.62 23.37 9.87
C CYS A 142 -10.07 23.34 11.29
N PHE A 143 -10.93 23.56 12.29
CA PHE A 143 -10.62 23.48 13.73
C PHE A 143 -9.95 22.14 14.14
N LEU A 144 -10.32 21.03 13.48
CA LEU A 144 -9.73 19.70 13.72
C LEU A 144 -8.28 19.61 13.24
N SER A 145 -7.93 20.21 12.10
CA SER A 145 -6.55 20.21 11.59
C SER A 145 -5.61 20.93 12.54
N ARG A 146 -6.01 22.08 13.06
CA ARG A 146 -5.22 22.84 14.06
C ARG A 146 -5.01 22.07 15.37
N LYS A 147 -5.97 21.23 15.77
CA LYS A 147 -5.86 20.42 16.99
C LYS A 147 -5.00 19.18 16.80
N MET A 148 -5.00 18.60 15.60
CA MET A 148 -4.14 17.48 15.25
C MET A 148 -2.69 17.92 15.01
N ASP A 149 -2.45 19.04 14.33
CA ASP A 149 -1.11 19.61 14.15
C ASP A 149 -0.42 19.88 15.50
N LYS A 150 -1.16 20.41 16.48
CA LYS A 150 -0.62 20.61 17.84
C LYS A 150 -0.27 19.28 18.53
N ARG A 151 -1.04 18.21 18.30
CA ARG A 151 -0.76 16.89 18.90
C ARG A 151 0.41 16.19 18.21
N LEU A 152 0.56 16.32 16.89
CA LEU A 152 1.67 15.77 16.13
C LEU A 152 2.98 16.49 16.47
N GLN A 153 2.97 17.81 16.67
CA GLN A 153 4.13 18.57 17.14
C GLN A 153 4.53 18.17 18.58
N GLN A 154 3.57 17.98 19.47
CA GLN A 154 3.84 17.52 20.83
C GLN A 154 4.31 16.06 20.92
N GLY A 155 3.88 15.19 19.97
CA GLY A 155 4.35 13.80 19.88
C GLY A 155 5.72 13.65 19.25
N GLY A 156 6.15 14.58 18.40
CA GLY A 156 7.48 14.59 17.78
C GLY A 156 8.60 14.97 18.74
N GLU A 157 8.31 15.78 19.76
CA GLU A 157 9.29 16.15 20.79
C GLU A 157 9.57 15.01 21.81
N SER A 158 8.76 13.96 21.84
CA SER A 158 8.97 12.82 22.76
C SER A 158 9.66 11.61 22.12
N ALA A 159 10.12 11.69 20.88
CA ALA A 159 10.78 10.60 20.15
C ALA A 159 12.31 10.75 20.05
N GLU A 160 12.92 11.67 20.80
CA GLU A 160 14.38 11.70 21.01
C GLU A 160 14.73 10.91 22.28
N TYR A 161 14.82 9.59 22.14
CA TYR A 161 15.60 8.73 23.04
C TYR A 161 16.20 7.57 22.24
#